data_9de55795d3eb940f5ddb131dd5aa7d70
#
_entry.id   9de55795d3eb940f5ddb131dd5aa7d70
#
_cell.length_a   1.000
_cell.length_b   1.000
_cell.length_c   1.000
_cell.angle_alpha   90.00
_cell.angle_beta   90.00
_cell.angle_gamma   90.00
#
_symmetry.space_group_name_H-M   'P 1'
#
loop_
_entity.id
_entity.type
_entity.pdbx_description
1 polymer ?
#
loop_
_entity_poly.entity_id
_entity_poly.type
_entity_poly.pdbx_seq_one_letter_code
_entity_poly.pdbx_strand_id
1 'polypeptide(L)'
;MKKVLILMELSSGQRKKLEAAGAGSALTFSSPDRVSKEDIQEANVIIGLPKADMIQASENLELLQLESAGADAYTAPGVLNEKTALTNATGAYSQAVAEHALALTLMLQKKLHLYRDGQRAARWQDRGCVSSLRGGTVAVVGLGDIGGYYARLVKYMGAYVIGVKRRPSALPEYVDELMLTEQLNEVLPRADVVMSVLPNTPATRYIYTDESFRLMKDSAIFINCGRGNAVSAQTLYRALTEGQIAAAGIDVAETEPLPENSPLWGLENLMITPHISGSHHLPETVDRIVDICAGNLHAFLNGGKLKNVVDLSTGYKT
;
A
#
# COMPACT_ATOMS: atom_id res chain seq x y z
N MET A 1 20.75 -22.80 19.29
CA MET A 1 20.38 -21.34 19.44
C MET A 1 19.98 -20.84 18.07
N LYS A 2 18.82 -20.18 17.91
CA LYS A 2 18.37 -19.67 16.61
C LYS A 2 19.23 -18.48 16.18
N LYS A 3 19.58 -18.43 14.88
CA LYS A 3 20.27 -17.28 14.25
C LYS A 3 19.23 -16.32 13.70
N VAL A 4 19.23 -15.07 14.17
CA VAL A 4 18.30 -14.02 13.76
C VAL A 4 19.08 -12.93 13.05
N LEU A 5 18.75 -12.68 11.81
CA LEU A 5 19.35 -11.64 10.96
C LEU A 5 18.39 -10.48 10.81
N ILE A 6 18.80 -9.27 11.15
CA ILE A 6 17.99 -8.05 11.10
C ILE A 6 18.61 -7.13 10.06
N LEU A 7 17.83 -6.86 9.00
CA LEU A 7 18.22 -6.08 7.81
C LEU A 7 17.45 -4.76 7.75
N MET A 8 17.47 -4.00 8.85
CA MET A 8 16.76 -2.73 8.97
C MET A 8 17.69 -1.65 9.51
N GLU A 9 17.48 -0.42 9.06
CA GLU A 9 18.07 0.77 9.68
C GLU A 9 17.26 1.14 10.93
N LEU A 10 17.93 1.16 12.08
CA LEU A 10 17.27 1.28 13.39
C LEU A 10 17.96 2.34 14.25
N SER A 11 17.15 3.13 14.95
CA SER A 11 17.65 3.93 16.08
C SER A 11 18.10 3.01 17.24
N SER A 12 18.86 3.58 18.18
CA SER A 12 19.35 2.83 19.36
C SER A 12 18.20 2.26 20.21
N GLY A 13 17.06 2.98 20.30
CA GLY A 13 15.89 2.52 21.04
C GLY A 13 15.17 1.35 20.34
N GLN A 14 14.99 1.44 19.03
CA GLN A 14 14.39 0.40 18.20
C GLN A 14 15.24 -0.87 18.21
N ARG A 15 16.57 -0.72 18.11
CA ARG A 15 17.51 -1.83 18.21
C ARG A 15 17.39 -2.57 19.56
N LYS A 16 17.40 -1.85 20.68
CA LYS A 16 17.19 -2.44 22.02
C LYS A 16 15.88 -3.21 22.13
N LYS A 17 14.82 -2.74 21.47
CA LYS A 17 13.53 -3.41 21.47
C LYS A 17 13.59 -4.78 20.78
N LEU A 18 14.28 -4.85 19.60
CA LEU A 18 14.50 -6.12 18.91
C LEU A 18 15.46 -7.03 19.66
N GLU A 19 16.51 -6.48 20.30
CA GLU A 19 17.41 -7.25 21.15
C GLU A 19 16.66 -7.90 22.32
N ALA A 20 15.76 -7.18 22.98
CA ALA A 20 14.95 -7.71 24.05
C ALA A 20 13.98 -8.80 23.57
N ALA A 21 13.34 -8.60 22.39
CA ALA A 21 12.44 -9.59 21.80
C ALA A 21 13.17 -10.86 21.33
N GLY A 22 14.43 -10.74 20.93
CA GLY A 22 15.28 -11.83 20.48
C GLY A 22 16.14 -12.47 21.57
N ALA A 23 15.88 -12.20 22.85
CA ALA A 23 16.64 -12.74 23.96
C ALA A 23 16.74 -14.29 23.89
N GLY A 24 17.94 -14.83 24.05
CA GLY A 24 18.20 -16.27 23.92
C GLY A 24 18.50 -16.76 22.50
N SER A 25 18.57 -15.86 21.52
CA SER A 25 18.99 -16.12 20.13
C SER A 25 20.30 -15.41 19.81
N ALA A 26 20.93 -15.75 18.68
CA ALA A 26 22.09 -15.04 18.14
C ALA A 26 21.61 -13.97 17.17
N LEU A 27 21.62 -12.71 17.58
CA LEU A 27 21.20 -11.58 16.74
C LEU A 27 22.38 -10.98 15.98
N THR A 28 22.20 -10.82 14.67
CA THR A 28 23.11 -10.11 13.78
C THR A 28 22.35 -8.98 13.11
N PHE A 29 22.94 -7.77 13.13
CA PHE A 29 22.38 -6.60 12.46
C PHE A 29 23.24 -6.25 11.24
N SER A 30 22.62 -6.09 10.09
CA SER A 30 23.28 -5.71 8.84
C SER A 30 22.34 -4.82 8.03
N SER A 31 22.80 -4.36 6.87
CA SER A 31 21.93 -3.73 5.88
C SER A 31 21.71 -4.67 4.67
N PRO A 32 20.61 -4.51 3.90
CA PRO A 32 20.36 -5.34 2.72
C PRO A 32 21.51 -5.31 1.69
N ASP A 33 22.26 -4.20 1.63
CA ASP A 33 23.36 -4.03 0.66
C ASP A 33 24.71 -4.62 1.12
N ARG A 34 24.85 -4.93 2.41
CA ARG A 34 26.11 -5.42 3.02
C ARG A 34 26.04 -6.86 3.48
N VAL A 35 24.85 -7.43 3.55
CA VAL A 35 24.64 -8.80 4.00
C VAL A 35 25.22 -9.79 2.98
N SER A 36 25.94 -10.79 3.45
CA SER A 36 26.43 -11.86 2.60
C SER A 36 25.32 -12.90 2.31
N LYS A 37 25.49 -13.69 1.25
CA LYS A 37 24.58 -14.79 0.95
C LYS A 37 24.68 -15.88 2.03
N GLU A 38 25.86 -16.08 2.56
CA GLU A 38 26.14 -17.04 3.65
C GLU A 38 25.35 -16.66 4.91
N ASP A 39 25.36 -15.41 5.33
CA ASP A 39 24.59 -14.94 6.50
C ASP A 39 23.09 -15.19 6.31
N ILE A 40 22.57 -14.95 5.10
CA ILE A 40 21.17 -15.18 4.76
C ILE A 40 20.83 -16.68 4.80
N GLN A 41 21.69 -17.54 4.20
CA GLN A 41 21.47 -18.99 4.15
C GLN A 41 21.58 -19.66 5.52
N GLU A 42 22.36 -19.10 6.44
CA GLU A 42 22.51 -19.60 7.80
C GLU A 42 21.41 -19.16 8.77
N ALA A 43 20.65 -18.11 8.42
CA ALA A 43 19.64 -17.52 9.30
C ALA A 43 18.40 -18.43 9.44
N ASN A 44 17.92 -18.57 10.69
CA ASN A 44 16.61 -19.19 10.96
C ASN A 44 15.47 -18.17 10.87
N VAL A 45 15.76 -16.92 11.23
CA VAL A 45 14.81 -15.80 11.17
C VAL A 45 15.48 -14.65 10.45
N ILE A 46 14.77 -14.05 9.49
CA ILE A 46 15.19 -12.80 8.86
C ILE A 46 14.09 -11.75 9.09
N ILE A 47 14.50 -10.56 9.54
CA ILE A 47 13.63 -9.39 9.68
C ILE A 47 14.13 -8.32 8.72
N GLY A 48 13.30 -7.87 7.79
CA GLY A 48 13.63 -6.87 6.77
C GLY A 48 13.31 -7.34 5.36
N LEU A 49 14.00 -6.77 4.36
CA LEU A 49 13.75 -7.03 2.93
C LEU A 49 15.01 -7.61 2.24
N PRO A 50 15.36 -8.89 2.47
CA PRO A 50 16.45 -9.53 1.75
C PRO A 50 16.11 -9.66 0.25
N LYS A 51 17.11 -9.67 -0.62
CA LYS A 51 16.87 -9.96 -2.05
C LYS A 51 16.34 -11.39 -2.21
N ALA A 52 15.29 -11.55 -3.02
CA ALA A 52 14.59 -12.83 -3.18
C ALA A 52 15.51 -13.96 -3.69
N ASP A 53 16.46 -13.65 -4.57
CA ASP A 53 17.47 -14.60 -5.08
C ASP A 53 18.46 -15.07 -4.02
N MET A 54 18.69 -14.30 -2.97
CA MET A 54 19.58 -14.66 -1.87
C MET A 54 18.92 -15.61 -0.86
N ILE A 55 17.59 -15.54 -0.68
CA ILE A 55 16.85 -16.45 0.21
C ILE A 55 16.37 -17.72 -0.49
N GLN A 56 16.38 -17.73 -1.82
CA GLN A 56 15.98 -18.90 -2.60
C GLN A 56 16.79 -20.14 -2.19
N ALA A 57 16.09 -21.27 -1.99
CA ALA A 57 16.67 -22.52 -1.53
C ALA A 57 17.31 -22.50 -0.13
N SER A 58 17.01 -21.49 0.72
CA SER A 58 17.43 -21.55 2.13
C SER A 58 16.67 -22.64 2.86
N GLU A 59 17.40 -23.65 3.36
CA GLU A 59 16.84 -24.77 4.12
C GLU A 59 16.67 -24.43 5.61
N ASN A 60 17.38 -23.40 6.10
CA ASN A 60 17.40 -23.01 7.51
C ASN A 60 16.34 -21.98 7.86
N LEU A 61 15.79 -21.24 6.87
CA LEU A 61 14.86 -20.15 7.11
C LEU A 61 13.49 -20.68 7.55
N GLU A 62 13.07 -20.30 8.74
CA GLU A 62 11.80 -20.69 9.36
C GLU A 62 10.81 -19.54 9.46
N LEU A 63 11.33 -18.28 9.57
CA LEU A 63 10.50 -17.06 9.59
C LEU A 63 11.17 -15.97 8.76
N LEU A 64 10.42 -15.45 7.79
CA LEU A 64 10.70 -14.17 7.13
C LEU A 64 9.67 -13.14 7.60
N GLN A 65 10.11 -12.18 8.39
CA GLN A 65 9.31 -11.02 8.80
C GLN A 65 9.68 -9.83 7.95
N LEU A 66 8.75 -9.40 7.09
CA LEU A 66 8.96 -8.22 6.27
C LEU A 66 8.72 -6.93 7.06
N GLU A 67 9.51 -5.92 6.80
CA GLU A 67 9.24 -4.55 7.25
C GLU A 67 8.20 -3.82 6.38
N SER A 68 7.89 -4.34 5.18
CA SER A 68 6.84 -3.82 4.28
C SER A 68 5.48 -4.44 4.55
N ALA A 69 4.41 -3.80 4.08
CA ALA A 69 3.07 -4.38 4.02
C ALA A 69 2.88 -5.26 2.77
N GLY A 70 3.57 -4.94 1.66
CA GLY A 70 3.59 -5.77 0.46
C GLY A 70 4.51 -6.97 0.63
N ALA A 71 4.14 -8.11 0.03
CA ALA A 71 4.90 -9.36 0.08
C ALA A 71 5.14 -9.96 -1.31
N ASP A 72 4.84 -9.21 -2.36
CA ASP A 72 4.79 -9.69 -3.76
C ASP A 72 6.07 -10.41 -4.21
N ALA A 73 7.24 -9.87 -3.83
CA ALA A 73 8.54 -10.44 -4.20
C ALA A 73 8.82 -11.81 -3.58
N TYR A 74 8.10 -12.17 -2.50
CA TYR A 74 8.38 -13.37 -1.71
C TYR A 74 7.31 -14.47 -1.85
N THR A 75 6.19 -14.16 -2.51
CA THR A 75 5.08 -15.11 -2.72
C THR A 75 5.21 -15.90 -4.03
N ALA A 76 6.20 -15.58 -4.87
CA ALA A 76 6.44 -16.32 -6.10
C ALA A 76 6.89 -17.78 -5.79
N PRO A 77 6.44 -18.76 -6.57
CA PRO A 77 6.83 -20.16 -6.36
C PRO A 77 8.35 -20.34 -6.35
N GLY A 78 8.85 -21.09 -5.38
CA GLY A 78 10.28 -21.41 -5.25
C GLY A 78 11.15 -20.32 -4.60
N VAL A 79 10.60 -19.18 -4.18
CA VAL A 79 11.35 -18.17 -3.42
C VAL A 79 11.52 -18.61 -1.96
N LEU A 80 10.43 -19.01 -1.32
CA LEU A 80 10.47 -19.55 0.05
C LEU A 80 10.21 -21.07 0.03
N ASN A 81 10.78 -21.77 0.97
CA ASN A 81 10.44 -23.16 1.20
C ASN A 81 9.10 -23.28 1.96
N GLU A 82 8.45 -24.45 1.90
CA GLU A 82 7.14 -24.69 2.50
C GLU A 82 7.13 -24.57 4.04
N LYS A 83 8.30 -24.63 4.69
CA LYS A 83 8.44 -24.53 6.15
C LYS A 83 8.56 -23.08 6.62
N THR A 84 8.86 -22.14 5.71
CA THR A 84 9.09 -20.74 6.06
C THR A 84 7.77 -20.02 6.26
N ALA A 85 7.51 -19.56 7.47
CA ALA A 85 6.43 -18.63 7.73
C ALA A 85 6.79 -17.25 7.16
N LEU A 86 5.91 -16.67 6.33
CA LEU A 86 6.03 -15.31 5.84
C LEU A 86 5.09 -14.42 6.64
N THR A 87 5.62 -13.34 7.20
CA THR A 87 4.83 -12.31 7.90
C THR A 87 5.21 -10.92 7.38
N ASN A 88 4.28 -9.97 7.47
CA ASN A 88 4.51 -8.61 6.99
C ASN A 88 4.14 -7.55 8.04
N ALA A 89 4.41 -6.28 7.75
CA ALA A 89 4.13 -5.16 8.64
C ALA A 89 2.76 -4.49 8.38
N THR A 90 1.75 -5.26 7.93
CA THR A 90 0.37 -4.75 7.81
C THR A 90 -0.08 -4.16 9.16
N GLY A 91 -0.63 -2.95 9.14
CA GLY A 91 -1.02 -2.17 10.31
C GLY A 91 -0.07 -1.03 10.64
N ALA A 92 1.19 -1.09 10.18
CA ALA A 92 2.15 -0.02 10.42
C ALA A 92 1.90 1.22 9.55
N TYR A 93 1.44 1.02 8.33
CA TYR A 93 1.39 2.03 7.26
C TYR A 93 0.07 2.76 7.12
N SER A 94 -0.98 2.33 7.82
CA SER A 94 -2.36 2.77 7.59
C SER A 94 -2.54 4.26 7.66
N GLN A 95 -1.94 4.90 8.66
CA GLN A 95 -2.01 6.35 8.83
C GLN A 95 -1.30 7.08 7.70
N ALA A 96 -0.02 6.77 7.47
CA ALA A 96 0.79 7.48 6.47
C ALA A 96 0.15 7.41 5.07
N VAL A 97 -0.24 6.21 4.62
CA VAL A 97 -0.83 6.02 3.30
C VAL A 97 -2.21 6.66 3.19
N ALA A 98 -3.05 6.55 4.23
CA ALA A 98 -4.39 7.13 4.21
C ALA A 98 -4.35 8.66 4.24
N GLU A 99 -3.46 9.28 5.01
CA GLU A 99 -3.25 10.74 5.03
C GLU A 99 -2.72 11.23 3.68
N HIS A 100 -1.79 10.50 3.06
CA HIS A 100 -1.29 10.81 1.72
C HIS A 100 -2.40 10.73 0.66
N ALA A 101 -3.21 9.67 0.67
CA ALA A 101 -4.36 9.51 -0.23
C ALA A 101 -5.39 10.64 -0.02
N LEU A 102 -5.64 11.05 1.22
CA LEU A 102 -6.50 12.19 1.52
C LEU A 102 -5.91 13.50 1.00
N ALA A 103 -4.61 13.71 1.15
CA ALA A 103 -3.92 14.88 0.62
C ALA A 103 -4.04 14.95 -0.91
N LEU A 104 -3.83 13.85 -1.63
CA LEU A 104 -4.04 13.76 -3.08
C LEU A 104 -5.51 14.06 -3.44
N THR A 105 -6.46 13.48 -2.71
CA THR A 105 -7.90 13.72 -2.92
C THR A 105 -8.23 15.21 -2.80
N LEU A 106 -7.83 15.83 -1.69
CA LEU A 106 -8.10 17.26 -1.45
C LEU A 106 -7.36 18.18 -2.42
N MET A 107 -6.11 17.85 -2.76
CA MET A 107 -5.33 18.59 -3.75
C MET A 107 -6.05 18.65 -5.10
N LEU A 108 -6.55 17.52 -5.59
CA LEU A 108 -7.27 17.41 -6.85
C LEU A 108 -8.64 18.08 -6.78
N GLN A 109 -9.43 17.84 -5.72
CA GLN A 109 -10.74 18.47 -5.52
C GLN A 109 -10.65 20.00 -5.47
N LYS A 110 -9.59 20.57 -4.86
CA LYS A 110 -9.36 22.00 -4.72
C LYS A 110 -8.46 22.57 -5.81
N LYS A 111 -8.04 21.78 -6.80
CA LYS A 111 -7.16 22.17 -7.91
C LYS A 111 -5.83 22.79 -7.44
N LEU A 112 -5.33 22.41 -6.25
CA LEU A 112 -4.13 23.01 -5.66
C LEU A 112 -2.88 22.79 -6.52
N HIS A 113 -2.78 21.68 -7.24
CA HIS A 113 -1.72 21.40 -8.20
C HIS A 113 -1.68 22.44 -9.31
N LEU A 114 -2.82 22.82 -9.89
CA LEU A 114 -2.91 23.85 -10.94
C LEU A 114 -2.55 25.24 -10.40
N TYR A 115 -2.93 25.57 -9.16
CA TYR A 115 -2.52 26.80 -8.51
C TYR A 115 -1.02 26.82 -8.22
N ARG A 116 -0.43 25.67 -7.85
CA ARG A 116 1.03 25.53 -7.66
C ARG A 116 1.78 25.79 -8.97
N ASP A 117 1.29 25.27 -10.08
CA ASP A 117 1.88 25.49 -11.41
C ASP A 117 1.70 26.95 -11.86
N GLY A 118 0.52 27.53 -11.60
CA GLY A 118 0.27 28.96 -11.79
C GLY A 118 1.25 29.84 -11.00
N GLN A 119 1.50 29.49 -9.72
CA GLN A 119 2.47 30.20 -8.89
C GLN A 119 3.88 30.15 -9.48
N ARG A 120 4.34 28.97 -9.95
CA ARG A 120 5.65 28.82 -10.60
C ARG A 120 5.78 29.67 -11.87
N ALA A 121 4.68 29.86 -12.59
CA ALA A 121 4.59 30.66 -13.80
C ALA A 121 4.25 32.13 -13.54
N ALA A 122 4.21 32.59 -12.28
CA ALA A 122 3.79 33.93 -11.85
C ALA A 122 2.40 34.33 -12.41
N ARG A 123 1.45 33.38 -12.48
CA ARG A 123 0.09 33.58 -12.97
C ARG A 123 -0.90 33.58 -11.82
N TRP A 124 -1.58 34.70 -11.61
CA TRP A 124 -2.71 34.85 -10.69
C TRP A 124 -4.03 34.61 -11.45
N GLN A 125 -4.49 33.35 -11.45
CA GLN A 125 -5.63 32.91 -12.25
C GLN A 125 -6.55 32.01 -11.43
N ASP A 126 -7.87 32.32 -11.45
CA ASP A 126 -8.89 31.42 -10.93
C ASP A 126 -9.03 30.20 -11.84
N ARG A 127 -9.12 29.00 -11.24
CA ARG A 127 -9.29 27.70 -11.92
C ARG A 127 -10.73 27.18 -11.86
N GLY A 128 -11.67 28.03 -11.47
CA GLY A 128 -13.10 27.77 -11.47
C GLY A 128 -13.56 26.79 -10.40
N CYS A 129 -14.73 26.18 -10.61
CA CYS A 129 -15.44 25.37 -9.63
C CYS A 129 -14.58 24.22 -9.06
N VAL A 130 -14.79 23.95 -7.78
CA VAL A 130 -14.14 22.87 -7.02
C VAL A 130 -15.20 21.98 -6.38
N SER A 131 -14.82 20.75 -6.03
CA SER A 131 -15.69 19.80 -5.33
C SER A 131 -15.35 19.67 -3.84
N SER A 132 -16.15 18.90 -3.10
CA SER A 132 -16.00 18.67 -1.67
C SER A 132 -16.30 17.22 -1.32
N LEU A 133 -15.62 16.69 -0.30
CA LEU A 133 -15.96 15.39 0.28
C LEU A 133 -17.32 15.44 0.99
N ARG A 134 -17.66 16.57 1.60
CA ARG A 134 -18.94 16.72 2.31
C ARG A 134 -20.11 16.60 1.35
N GLY A 135 -20.97 15.61 1.61
CA GLY A 135 -22.14 15.31 0.77
C GLY A 135 -21.80 14.53 -0.51
N GLY A 136 -20.51 14.27 -0.77
CA GLY A 136 -20.07 13.41 -1.88
C GLY A 136 -20.01 11.94 -1.47
N THR A 137 -19.95 11.06 -2.46
CA THR A 137 -19.81 9.62 -2.29
C THR A 137 -18.37 9.20 -2.54
N VAL A 138 -17.78 8.48 -1.59
CA VAL A 138 -16.42 7.95 -1.69
C VAL A 138 -16.46 6.42 -1.72
N ALA A 139 -15.99 5.82 -2.79
CA ALA A 139 -15.79 4.38 -2.88
C ALA A 139 -14.36 4.04 -2.42
N VAL A 140 -14.25 3.20 -1.39
CA VAL A 140 -12.97 2.70 -0.87
C VAL A 140 -12.81 1.25 -1.30
N VAL A 141 -12.05 1.04 -2.37
CA VAL A 141 -11.83 -0.28 -2.98
C VAL A 141 -10.59 -0.91 -2.39
N GLY A 142 -10.80 -1.96 -1.60
CA GLY A 142 -9.81 -2.55 -0.72
C GLY A 142 -10.00 -2.09 0.73
N LEU A 143 -11.15 -2.39 1.33
CA LEU A 143 -11.46 -2.02 2.72
C LEU A 143 -10.72 -2.94 3.72
N GLY A 144 -9.39 -2.90 3.66
CA GLY A 144 -8.46 -3.47 4.61
C GLY A 144 -8.04 -2.44 5.65
N ASP A 145 -6.81 -2.56 6.13
CA ASP A 145 -6.24 -1.69 7.16
C ASP A 145 -6.10 -0.23 6.69
N ILE A 146 -5.41 0.00 5.57
CA ILE A 146 -5.24 1.34 4.98
C ILE A 146 -6.59 1.92 4.53
N GLY A 147 -7.37 1.13 3.78
CA GLY A 147 -8.68 1.57 3.30
C GLY A 147 -9.66 1.89 4.43
N GLY A 148 -9.63 1.12 5.53
CA GLY A 148 -10.42 1.41 6.71
C GLY A 148 -10.00 2.71 7.42
N TYR A 149 -8.70 3.02 7.44
CA TYR A 149 -8.22 4.28 7.99
C TYR A 149 -8.66 5.47 7.11
N TYR A 150 -8.49 5.37 5.79
CA TYR A 150 -8.96 6.39 4.84
C TYR A 150 -10.48 6.59 4.91
N ALA A 151 -11.25 5.50 5.00
CA ALA A 151 -12.70 5.55 5.13
C ALA A 151 -13.15 6.35 6.36
N ARG A 152 -12.48 6.17 7.52
CA ARG A 152 -12.74 6.98 8.72
C ARG A 152 -12.48 8.46 8.47
N LEU A 153 -11.34 8.82 7.85
CA LEU A 153 -11.00 10.21 7.57
C LEU A 153 -12.06 10.90 6.69
N VAL A 154 -12.44 10.28 5.58
CA VAL A 154 -13.43 10.88 4.67
C VAL A 154 -14.84 10.88 5.28
N LYS A 155 -15.16 9.90 6.13
CA LYS A 155 -16.41 9.86 6.89
C LYS A 155 -16.51 11.04 7.86
N TYR A 156 -15.44 11.34 8.61
CA TYR A 156 -15.37 12.52 9.47
C TYR A 156 -15.51 13.83 8.68
N MET A 157 -15.11 13.86 7.42
CA MET A 157 -15.30 15.01 6.55
C MET A 157 -16.73 15.09 5.95
N GLY A 158 -17.61 14.16 6.27
CA GLY A 158 -19.02 14.16 5.88
C GLY A 158 -19.32 13.52 4.54
N ALA A 159 -18.46 12.61 4.06
CA ALA A 159 -18.71 11.81 2.87
C ALA A 159 -19.67 10.64 3.19
N TYR A 160 -20.42 10.21 2.16
CA TYR A 160 -21.06 8.89 2.13
C TYR A 160 -20.02 7.85 1.67
N VAL A 161 -19.75 6.83 2.48
CA VAL A 161 -18.66 5.89 2.25
C VAL A 161 -19.20 4.54 1.81
N ILE A 162 -18.81 4.09 0.61
CA ILE A 162 -19.03 2.74 0.10
C ILE A 162 -17.72 1.97 0.22
N GLY A 163 -17.68 0.97 1.10
CA GLY A 163 -16.52 0.09 1.21
C GLY A 163 -16.64 -1.10 0.26
N VAL A 164 -15.56 -1.41 -0.48
CA VAL A 164 -15.52 -2.59 -1.36
C VAL A 164 -14.44 -3.55 -0.88
N LYS A 165 -14.79 -4.82 -0.69
CA LYS A 165 -13.87 -5.86 -0.22
C LYS A 165 -14.17 -7.23 -0.83
N ARG A 166 -13.20 -8.12 -0.76
CA ARG A 166 -13.27 -9.46 -1.35
C ARG A 166 -14.21 -10.41 -0.62
N ARG A 167 -14.26 -10.35 0.71
CA ARG A 167 -15.02 -11.27 1.55
C ARG A 167 -16.06 -10.52 2.36
N PRO A 168 -17.26 -11.08 2.56
CA PRO A 168 -18.25 -10.49 3.45
C PRO A 168 -17.71 -10.28 4.88
N SER A 169 -18.17 -9.24 5.53
CA SER A 169 -17.92 -8.97 6.95
C SER A 169 -19.06 -8.16 7.53
N ALA A 170 -19.07 -7.95 8.85
CA ALA A 170 -19.94 -6.95 9.46
C ALA A 170 -19.64 -5.56 8.85
N LEU A 171 -20.67 -4.72 8.74
CA LEU A 171 -20.55 -3.34 8.30
C LEU A 171 -19.82 -2.52 9.38
N PRO A 172 -18.66 -1.92 9.08
CA PRO A 172 -18.00 -1.06 10.02
C PRO A 172 -18.76 0.26 10.21
N GLU A 173 -18.74 0.84 11.42
CA GLU A 173 -19.44 2.08 11.74
C GLU A 173 -19.05 3.32 10.90
N TYR A 174 -17.85 3.28 10.31
CA TYR A 174 -17.31 4.33 9.45
C TYR A 174 -17.58 4.08 7.95
N VAL A 175 -18.45 3.12 7.61
CA VAL A 175 -18.86 2.77 6.25
C VAL A 175 -20.39 2.77 6.20
N ASP A 176 -20.99 3.44 5.23
CA ASP A 176 -22.43 3.50 5.07
C ASP A 176 -22.96 2.27 4.32
N GLU A 177 -22.17 1.73 3.42
CA GLU A 177 -22.54 0.58 2.59
C GLU A 177 -21.31 -0.30 2.31
N LEU A 178 -21.50 -1.61 2.39
CA LEU A 178 -20.45 -2.59 2.12
C LEU A 178 -20.82 -3.44 0.92
N MET A 179 -19.96 -3.44 -0.09
CA MET A 179 -20.12 -4.16 -1.34
C MET A 179 -18.96 -5.16 -1.53
N LEU A 180 -19.19 -6.18 -2.33
CA LEU A 180 -18.15 -7.13 -2.72
C LEU A 180 -17.44 -6.68 -4.00
N THR A 181 -16.23 -7.20 -4.22
CA THR A 181 -15.41 -6.82 -5.40
C THR A 181 -16.13 -7.13 -6.72
N GLU A 182 -16.95 -8.18 -6.77
CA GLU A 182 -17.75 -8.54 -7.94
C GLU A 182 -18.81 -7.49 -8.30
N GLN A 183 -19.17 -6.64 -7.33
CA GLN A 183 -20.15 -5.55 -7.48
C GLN A 183 -19.47 -4.20 -7.77
N LEU A 184 -18.18 -4.18 -8.08
CA LEU A 184 -17.44 -2.94 -8.31
C LEU A 184 -18.11 -2.07 -9.38
N ASN A 185 -18.61 -2.66 -10.47
CA ASN A 185 -19.27 -1.94 -11.55
C ASN A 185 -20.59 -1.27 -11.13
N GLU A 186 -21.24 -1.74 -10.04
CA GLU A 186 -22.42 -1.08 -9.46
C GLU A 186 -22.04 0.13 -8.58
N VAL A 187 -20.80 0.13 -8.04
CA VAL A 187 -20.28 1.18 -7.16
C VAL A 187 -19.75 2.35 -7.94
N LEU A 188 -19.01 2.10 -9.05
CA LEU A 188 -18.29 3.12 -9.81
C LEU A 188 -19.17 4.31 -10.27
N PRO A 189 -20.41 4.10 -10.80
CA PRO A 189 -21.26 5.21 -11.24
C PRO A 189 -21.74 6.12 -10.11
N ARG A 190 -21.66 5.67 -8.87
CA ARG A 190 -22.15 6.39 -7.69
C ARG A 190 -21.08 7.26 -7.05
N ALA A 191 -19.81 6.95 -7.29
CA ALA A 191 -18.69 7.55 -6.59
C ALA A 191 -18.24 8.87 -7.19
N ASP A 192 -18.01 9.88 -6.34
CA ASP A 192 -17.32 11.12 -6.66
C ASP A 192 -15.80 10.98 -6.48
N VAL A 193 -15.39 10.08 -5.60
CA VAL A 193 -13.99 9.68 -5.41
C VAL A 193 -13.91 8.16 -5.34
N VAL A 194 -13.02 7.57 -6.12
CA VAL A 194 -12.67 6.14 -6.07
C VAL A 194 -11.26 6.02 -5.53
N MET A 195 -11.11 5.55 -4.29
CA MET A 195 -9.81 5.27 -3.67
C MET A 195 -9.49 3.79 -3.76
N SER A 196 -8.45 3.44 -4.49
CA SER A 196 -7.95 2.07 -4.66
C SER A 196 -6.76 1.82 -3.74
N VAL A 197 -6.84 0.75 -2.94
CA VAL A 197 -5.76 0.26 -2.08
C VAL A 197 -5.74 -1.27 -2.08
N LEU A 198 -5.72 -1.81 -3.28
CA LEU A 198 -5.72 -3.25 -3.54
C LEU A 198 -4.29 -3.82 -3.52
N PRO A 199 -4.09 -5.06 -3.04
CA PRO A 199 -2.83 -5.78 -3.20
C PRO A 199 -2.65 -6.24 -4.66
N ASN A 200 -1.43 -6.64 -5.01
CA ASN A 200 -1.14 -7.28 -6.30
C ASN A 200 -1.48 -8.78 -6.23
N THR A 201 -2.56 -9.17 -6.88
CA THR A 201 -2.96 -10.56 -7.03
C THR A 201 -3.52 -10.79 -8.44
N PRO A 202 -3.63 -12.03 -8.93
CA PRO A 202 -4.27 -12.30 -10.21
C PRO A 202 -5.68 -11.71 -10.34
N ALA A 203 -6.45 -11.65 -9.25
CA ALA A 203 -7.82 -11.13 -9.22
C ALA A 203 -7.91 -9.60 -9.21
N THR A 204 -6.83 -8.89 -8.84
CA THR A 204 -6.81 -7.42 -8.77
C THR A 204 -6.01 -6.78 -9.88
N ARG A 205 -5.29 -7.58 -10.65
CA ARG A 205 -4.54 -7.11 -11.81
C ARG A 205 -5.48 -6.60 -12.89
N TYR A 206 -5.29 -5.36 -13.31
CA TYR A 206 -6.12 -4.65 -14.30
C TYR A 206 -7.62 -4.69 -13.99
N ILE A 207 -7.96 -4.66 -12.70
CA ILE A 207 -9.36 -4.62 -12.26
C ILE A 207 -10.09 -3.35 -12.73
N TYR A 208 -9.33 -2.25 -12.94
CA TYR A 208 -9.84 -1.04 -13.55
C TYR A 208 -9.51 -1.06 -15.05
N THR A 209 -10.54 -1.30 -15.86
CA THR A 209 -10.49 -1.33 -17.32
C THR A 209 -11.01 -0.01 -17.91
N ASP A 210 -10.92 0.15 -19.23
CA ASP A 210 -11.59 1.27 -19.93
C ASP A 210 -13.09 1.34 -19.63
N GLU A 211 -13.75 0.18 -19.51
CA GLU A 211 -15.17 0.12 -19.13
C GLU A 211 -15.39 0.64 -17.72
N SER A 212 -14.51 0.28 -16.78
CA SER A 212 -14.58 0.78 -15.39
C SER A 212 -14.56 2.30 -15.34
N PHE A 213 -13.69 2.94 -16.13
CA PHE A 213 -13.61 4.41 -16.17
C PHE A 213 -14.83 5.04 -16.87
N ARG A 214 -15.37 4.42 -17.92
CA ARG A 214 -16.62 4.89 -18.55
C ARG A 214 -17.84 4.78 -17.63
N LEU A 215 -17.84 3.88 -16.67
CA LEU A 215 -18.89 3.77 -15.65
C LEU A 215 -18.78 4.84 -14.57
N MET A 216 -17.59 5.42 -14.34
CA MET A 216 -17.41 6.49 -13.37
C MET A 216 -18.09 7.79 -13.85
N LYS A 217 -18.32 8.72 -12.93
CA LYS A 217 -18.76 10.07 -13.28
C LYS A 217 -17.61 10.79 -14.00
N ASP A 218 -17.92 11.63 -14.96
CA ASP A 218 -16.95 12.51 -15.64
C ASP A 218 -16.27 13.49 -14.66
N SER A 219 -16.96 13.80 -13.55
CA SER A 219 -16.44 14.59 -12.44
C SER A 219 -15.66 13.78 -11.39
N ALA A 220 -15.58 12.46 -11.53
CA ALA A 220 -14.94 11.60 -10.53
C ALA A 220 -13.42 11.82 -10.44
N ILE A 221 -12.89 11.56 -9.24
CA ILE A 221 -11.45 11.53 -8.97
C ILE A 221 -11.04 10.10 -8.63
N PHE A 222 -10.03 9.58 -9.33
CA PHE A 222 -9.45 8.27 -9.07
C PHE A 222 -8.15 8.42 -8.28
N ILE A 223 -8.03 7.71 -7.14
CA ILE A 223 -6.82 7.68 -6.30
C ILE A 223 -6.31 6.23 -6.22
N ASN A 224 -5.03 6.02 -6.49
CA ASN A 224 -4.41 4.71 -6.33
C ASN A 224 -3.14 4.78 -5.46
N CYS A 225 -3.26 4.26 -4.24
CA CYS A 225 -2.16 4.07 -3.29
C CYS A 225 -1.98 2.59 -2.92
N GLY A 226 -2.47 1.67 -3.75
CA GLY A 226 -2.33 0.23 -3.56
C GLY A 226 -1.19 -0.36 -4.38
N ARG A 227 -1.50 -0.82 -5.59
CA ARG A 227 -0.54 -1.35 -6.55
C ARG A 227 -0.83 -0.78 -7.94
N GLY A 228 0.24 -0.43 -8.66
CA GLY A 228 0.13 0.21 -9.96
C GLY A 228 -0.53 -0.65 -11.03
N ASN A 229 -0.32 -1.96 -10.98
CA ASN A 229 -0.93 -2.90 -11.91
C ASN A 229 -2.45 -3.14 -11.71
N ALA A 230 -3.10 -2.45 -10.79
CA ALA A 230 -4.57 -2.43 -10.73
C ALA A 230 -5.19 -1.72 -11.96
N VAL A 231 -4.44 -0.83 -12.61
CA VAL A 231 -4.82 -0.15 -13.85
C VAL A 231 -3.61 -0.07 -14.77
N SER A 232 -3.80 -0.28 -16.10
CA SER A 232 -2.71 -0.06 -17.04
C SER A 232 -2.45 1.44 -17.25
N ALA A 233 -1.17 1.79 -17.51
CA ALA A 233 -0.79 3.17 -17.82
C ALA A 233 -1.59 3.73 -19.01
N GLN A 234 -1.84 2.90 -20.03
CA GLN A 234 -2.60 3.27 -21.21
C GLN A 234 -4.08 3.54 -20.89
N THR A 235 -4.71 2.69 -20.09
CA THR A 235 -6.11 2.88 -19.66
C THR A 235 -6.26 4.16 -18.85
N LEU A 236 -5.36 4.41 -17.88
CA LEU A 236 -5.38 5.64 -17.10
C LEU A 236 -5.17 6.89 -17.97
N TYR A 237 -4.22 6.82 -18.92
CA TYR A 237 -3.97 7.92 -19.87
C TYR A 237 -5.23 8.25 -20.68
N ARG A 238 -5.89 7.25 -21.25
CA ARG A 238 -7.14 7.44 -22.00
C ARG A 238 -8.26 8.03 -21.13
N ALA A 239 -8.46 7.48 -19.94
CA ALA A 239 -9.49 7.96 -19.03
C ALA A 239 -9.36 9.45 -18.72
N LEU A 240 -8.12 9.95 -18.58
CA LEU A 240 -7.83 11.34 -18.28
C LEU A 240 -7.89 12.25 -19.52
N THR A 241 -7.38 11.78 -20.67
CA THR A 241 -7.34 12.59 -21.91
C THR A 241 -8.68 12.65 -22.64
N GLU A 242 -9.50 11.60 -22.52
CA GLU A 242 -10.86 11.54 -23.09
C GLU A 242 -11.91 12.13 -22.15
N GLY A 243 -11.52 12.58 -20.94
CA GLY A 243 -12.44 13.16 -19.96
C GLY A 243 -13.45 12.17 -19.37
N GLN A 244 -13.10 10.89 -19.33
CA GLN A 244 -13.94 9.87 -18.67
C GLN A 244 -14.00 10.08 -17.15
N ILE A 245 -12.94 10.67 -16.58
CA ILE A 245 -12.85 11.16 -15.20
C ILE A 245 -12.18 12.54 -15.16
N ALA A 246 -12.47 13.33 -14.13
CA ALA A 246 -11.93 14.68 -13.99
C ALA A 246 -10.42 14.67 -13.71
N ALA A 247 -9.96 13.81 -12.82
CA ALA A 247 -8.56 13.79 -12.38
C ALA A 247 -8.18 12.45 -11.75
N ALA A 248 -6.87 12.21 -11.64
CA ALA A 248 -6.35 11.08 -10.86
C ALA A 248 -5.14 11.48 -10.01
N GLY A 249 -4.96 10.75 -8.89
CA GLY A 249 -3.77 10.80 -8.04
C GLY A 249 -3.21 9.39 -7.86
N ILE A 250 -1.96 9.18 -8.21
CA ILE A 250 -1.33 7.88 -8.09
C ILE A 250 -0.03 7.96 -7.29
N ASP A 251 0.13 7.07 -6.32
CA ASP A 251 1.41 6.88 -5.64
C ASP A 251 2.17 5.67 -6.20
N VAL A 252 1.51 4.87 -7.03
CA VAL A 252 2.04 3.65 -7.63
C VAL A 252 1.76 3.62 -9.13
N ALA A 253 2.70 3.08 -9.92
CA ALA A 253 2.58 2.97 -11.36
C ALA A 253 2.67 1.50 -11.83
N GLU A 254 2.10 1.20 -13.00
CA GLU A 254 2.16 -0.14 -13.60
C GLU A 254 3.60 -0.65 -13.75
N THR A 255 4.50 0.26 -14.10
CA THR A 255 5.95 0.04 -14.14
C THR A 255 6.62 1.04 -13.24
N GLU A 256 7.43 0.58 -12.30
CA GLU A 256 8.18 1.40 -11.36
C GLU A 256 9.69 1.13 -11.45
N PRO A 257 10.52 2.18 -11.57
CA PRO A 257 10.17 3.59 -11.71
C PRO A 257 9.37 3.88 -12.99
N LEU A 258 8.45 4.88 -12.92
CA LEU A 258 7.71 5.30 -14.11
C LEU A 258 8.69 5.79 -15.18
N PRO A 259 8.67 5.22 -16.41
CA PRO A 259 9.60 5.59 -17.47
C PRO A 259 9.57 7.09 -17.78
N GLU A 260 10.74 7.69 -18.05
CA GLU A 260 10.89 9.12 -18.35
C GLU A 260 10.08 9.57 -19.57
N ASN A 261 9.89 8.68 -20.54
CA ASN A 261 9.08 8.91 -21.74
C ASN A 261 7.59 8.60 -21.58
N SER A 262 7.13 8.32 -20.38
CA SER A 262 5.71 8.04 -20.12
C SER A 262 4.86 9.29 -20.41
N PRO A 263 3.77 9.14 -21.22
CA PRO A 263 2.88 10.26 -21.49
C PRO A 263 2.11 10.75 -20.25
N LEU A 264 2.09 9.96 -19.19
CA LEU A 264 1.44 10.33 -17.93
C LEU A 264 2.07 11.57 -17.28
N TRP A 265 3.38 11.83 -17.48
CA TRP A 265 4.05 12.99 -16.92
C TRP A 265 3.49 14.34 -17.42
N GLY A 266 2.94 14.36 -18.62
CA GLY A 266 2.42 15.57 -19.25
C GLY A 266 0.98 15.94 -18.89
N LEU A 267 0.27 15.14 -18.08
CA LEU A 267 -1.14 15.37 -17.78
C LEU A 267 -1.33 16.35 -16.62
N GLU A 268 -2.00 17.48 -16.88
CA GLU A 268 -2.31 18.49 -15.85
C GLU A 268 -3.29 17.97 -14.79
N ASN A 269 -4.14 17.01 -15.13
CA ASN A 269 -5.14 16.42 -14.25
C ASN A 269 -4.67 15.12 -13.57
N LEU A 270 -3.36 14.85 -13.56
CA LEU A 270 -2.75 13.71 -12.88
C LEU A 270 -1.70 14.17 -11.86
N MET A 271 -1.85 13.73 -10.62
CA MET A 271 -0.80 13.85 -9.60
C MET A 271 -0.08 12.51 -9.44
N ILE A 272 1.24 12.55 -9.51
CA ILE A 272 2.10 11.36 -9.37
C ILE A 272 3.04 11.58 -8.19
N THR A 273 3.09 10.60 -7.29
CA THR A 273 4.12 10.49 -6.26
C THR A 273 4.86 9.15 -6.43
N PRO A 274 6.18 9.08 -6.14
CA PRO A 274 7.01 7.94 -6.54
C PRO A 274 7.02 6.83 -5.47
N HIS A 275 5.85 6.24 -5.20
CA HIS A 275 5.64 5.14 -4.24
C HIS A 275 6.18 5.46 -2.84
N ILE A 276 5.84 6.65 -2.32
CA ILE A 276 6.38 7.20 -1.08
C ILE A 276 5.37 7.31 0.06
N SER A 277 4.08 7.05 -0.21
CA SER A 277 3.02 7.21 0.80
C SER A 277 3.20 6.28 2.00
N GLY A 278 3.80 5.11 1.80
CA GLY A 278 4.10 4.12 2.83
C GLY A 278 5.60 3.98 3.15
N SER A 279 6.42 4.97 2.81
CA SER A 279 7.85 4.97 3.13
C SER A 279 8.12 5.24 4.62
N HIS A 280 9.38 5.12 5.03
CA HIS A 280 9.85 5.40 6.40
C HIS A 280 9.93 6.90 6.73
N HIS A 281 9.22 7.76 5.99
CA HIS A 281 9.25 9.21 6.16
C HIS A 281 8.47 9.68 7.40
N LEU A 282 7.50 8.89 7.86
CA LEU A 282 6.80 9.14 9.12
C LEU A 282 7.44 8.30 10.23
N PRO A 283 8.11 8.90 11.23
CA PRO A 283 8.82 8.17 12.28
C PRO A 283 7.95 7.14 13.02
N GLU A 284 6.70 7.47 13.29
CA GLU A 284 5.72 6.59 13.94
C GLU A 284 5.42 5.33 13.12
N THR A 285 5.58 5.38 11.80
CA THR A 285 5.46 4.18 10.94
C THR A 285 6.59 3.21 11.25
N VAL A 286 7.83 3.70 11.35
CA VAL A 286 8.99 2.86 11.67
C VAL A 286 8.83 2.22 13.06
N ASP A 287 8.36 2.98 14.06
CA ASP A 287 8.13 2.45 15.40
C ASP A 287 7.09 1.33 15.40
N ARG A 288 5.99 1.47 14.64
CA ARG A 288 4.97 0.42 14.48
C ARG A 288 5.50 -0.81 13.75
N ILE A 289 6.35 -0.62 12.73
CA ILE A 289 7.04 -1.73 12.05
C ILE A 289 7.87 -2.52 13.07
N VAL A 290 8.69 -1.82 13.84
CA VAL A 290 9.55 -2.45 14.86
C VAL A 290 8.72 -3.17 15.92
N ASP A 291 7.56 -2.60 16.32
CA ASP A 291 6.64 -3.24 17.27
C ASP A 291 6.09 -4.56 16.72
N ILE A 292 5.69 -4.59 15.46
CA ILE A 292 5.21 -5.81 14.79
C ILE A 292 6.34 -6.83 14.69
N CYS A 293 7.52 -6.41 14.24
CA CYS A 293 8.70 -7.28 14.09
C CYS A 293 9.13 -7.88 15.44
N ALA A 294 9.22 -7.07 16.48
CA ALA A 294 9.58 -7.50 17.82
C ALA A 294 8.53 -8.46 18.40
N GLY A 295 7.24 -8.16 18.21
CA GLY A 295 6.15 -9.03 18.65
C GLY A 295 6.18 -10.40 17.97
N ASN A 296 6.40 -10.43 16.64
CA ASN A 296 6.50 -11.69 15.90
C ASN A 296 7.79 -12.47 16.21
N LEU A 297 8.94 -11.79 16.37
CA LEU A 297 10.18 -12.42 16.80
C LEU A 297 10.01 -13.10 18.15
N HIS A 298 9.46 -12.38 19.14
CA HIS A 298 9.19 -12.93 20.46
C HIS A 298 8.23 -14.13 20.39
N ALA A 299 7.13 -13.99 19.66
CA ALA A 299 6.16 -15.07 19.48
C ALA A 299 6.80 -16.31 18.82
N PHE A 300 7.58 -16.13 17.77
CA PHE A 300 8.26 -17.21 17.07
C PHE A 300 9.22 -17.98 18.00
N LEU A 301 10.07 -17.27 18.74
CA LEU A 301 11.05 -17.88 19.63
C LEU A 301 10.41 -18.63 20.82
N ASN A 302 9.21 -18.25 21.23
CA ASN A 302 8.49 -18.83 22.37
C ASN A 302 7.28 -19.70 21.97
N GLY A 303 7.13 -20.07 20.69
CA GLY A 303 6.04 -20.92 20.21
C GLY A 303 4.65 -20.24 20.26
N GLY A 304 4.60 -18.91 20.25
CA GLY A 304 3.38 -18.12 20.25
C GLY A 304 2.79 -17.95 18.84
N LYS A 305 1.59 -17.33 18.78
CA LYS A 305 0.90 -17.07 17.51
C LYS A 305 1.50 -15.85 16.79
N LEU A 306 1.90 -16.03 15.54
CA LEU A 306 2.38 -14.97 14.68
C LEU A 306 1.22 -14.08 14.20
N LYS A 307 1.48 -12.78 14.07
CA LYS A 307 0.57 -11.80 13.46
C LYS A 307 0.92 -11.60 11.99
N ASN A 308 -0.08 -11.22 11.20
CA ASN A 308 0.11 -10.85 9.79
C ASN A 308 0.78 -11.95 8.94
N VAL A 309 0.46 -13.20 9.19
CA VAL A 309 0.92 -14.32 8.36
C VAL A 309 0.35 -14.16 6.96
N VAL A 310 1.20 -14.28 5.95
CA VAL A 310 0.83 -14.19 4.54
C VAL A 310 0.65 -15.61 3.99
N ASP A 311 -0.49 -15.85 3.38
CA ASP A 311 -0.75 -17.06 2.60
C ASP A 311 0.01 -16.96 1.27
N LEU A 312 1.00 -17.84 1.06
CA LEU A 312 1.85 -17.82 -0.14
C LEU A 312 1.06 -18.10 -1.42
N SER A 313 -0.06 -18.82 -1.35
CA SER A 313 -0.89 -19.14 -2.51
C SER A 313 -1.75 -17.98 -2.98
N THR A 314 -2.16 -17.13 -2.07
CA THR A 314 -3.08 -16.01 -2.35
C THR A 314 -2.42 -14.64 -2.27
N GLY A 315 -1.24 -14.53 -1.64
CA GLY A 315 -0.56 -13.26 -1.37
C GLY A 315 -1.27 -12.39 -0.32
N TYR A 316 -2.34 -12.89 0.30
CA TYR A 316 -3.10 -12.15 1.31
C TYR A 316 -2.72 -12.56 2.72
N LYS A 317 -2.90 -11.64 3.65
CA LYS A 317 -2.88 -11.93 5.08
C LYS A 317 -4.03 -12.90 5.42
N THR A 318 -3.68 -13.96 6.19
CA THR A 318 -4.65 -14.93 6.74
C THR A 318 -5.35 -14.38 7.99
#